data_2ff17e61a578eaaaac7a2dbf488f2d05
#
_entry.id   2ff17e61a578eaaaac7a2dbf488f2d05
#
_cell.length_a   1.000
_cell.length_b   1.000
_cell.length_c   1.000
_cell.angle_alpha   90.00
_cell.angle_beta   90.00
_cell.angle_gamma   90.00
#
_symmetry.space_group_name_H-M   'P 1'
#
loop_
_entity.id
_entity.type
_entity.pdbx_description
1 polymer ?
#
loop_
_entity_poly.entity_id
_entity_poly.type
_entity_poly.pdbx_seq_one_letter_code
_entity_poly.pdbx_strand_id
1 'polypeptide(L)'
;MGNPLILIEIHNRAGLIRFNRPQQLNALNGAVMEELAAAAESFDKDDAVGAIVITGDERAFAAGADIKEMADASSVDMLLADRISKWDRLRKVKKPVIAAVSGFCLGGGCELAMACDMIVASETAKFGQPEINLGVMPGAGGTQRLTRAVGKAIAMEVVLNGRTLSADEAYRFGLVNRVVPVEQYLNEALKLANEIAARAPLAVRLAKEAVNNAFESFLA
;
A
#
# COMPACT_ATOMS: atom_id res chain seq x y z
N MET A 1 24.14 -14.21 -6.77
CA MET A 1 22.68 -14.08 -6.58
C MET A 1 22.43 -12.69 -6.04
N GLY A 2 21.51 -11.91 -6.62
CA GLY A 2 21.17 -10.57 -6.11
C GLY A 2 20.48 -10.69 -4.75
N ASN A 3 20.53 -9.60 -3.94
CA ASN A 3 19.75 -9.53 -2.72
C ASN A 3 18.25 -9.60 -3.04
N PRO A 4 17.43 -10.29 -2.22
CA PRO A 4 15.98 -10.34 -2.43
C PRO A 4 15.40 -8.91 -2.36
N LEU A 5 14.40 -8.63 -3.22
CA LEU A 5 13.77 -7.31 -3.31
C LEU A 5 12.77 -7.08 -2.16
N ILE A 6 12.29 -8.17 -1.57
CA ILE A 6 11.46 -8.16 -0.37
C ILE A 6 12.00 -9.16 0.66
N LEU A 7 11.68 -8.93 1.92
CA LEU A 7 11.93 -9.85 3.04
C LEU A 7 10.59 -10.30 3.59
N ILE A 8 10.51 -11.59 3.97
CA ILE A 8 9.26 -12.21 4.44
C ILE A 8 9.52 -12.80 5.82
N GLU A 9 8.64 -12.50 6.78
CA GLU A 9 8.69 -12.99 8.16
C GLU A 9 7.26 -13.33 8.63
N ILE A 10 7.15 -14.15 9.68
CA ILE A 10 5.88 -14.41 10.37
C ILE A 10 6.05 -14.04 11.83
N HIS A 11 5.20 -13.13 12.31
CA HIS A 11 5.12 -12.67 13.69
C HIS A 11 3.81 -13.16 14.33
N ASN A 12 3.87 -14.29 15.02
CA ASN A 12 2.69 -15.05 15.50
C ASN A 12 1.79 -15.45 14.30
N ARG A 13 0.68 -14.76 14.09
CA ARG A 13 -0.24 -14.98 12.97
C ARG A 13 -0.27 -13.82 11.96
N ALA A 14 0.63 -12.86 12.08
CA ALA A 14 0.81 -11.78 11.11
C ALA A 14 1.95 -12.12 10.14
N GLY A 15 1.67 -12.24 8.85
CA GLY A 15 2.68 -12.31 7.80
C GLY A 15 3.22 -10.92 7.51
N LEU A 16 4.52 -10.71 7.61
CA LEU A 16 5.19 -9.44 7.32
C LEU A 16 5.91 -9.52 5.98
N ILE A 17 5.64 -8.58 5.09
CA ILE A 17 6.35 -8.34 3.83
C ILE A 17 7.03 -6.98 3.93
N ARG A 18 8.36 -6.97 3.85
CA ARG A 18 9.17 -5.75 3.92
C ARG A 18 9.88 -5.52 2.60
N PHE A 19 9.79 -4.30 2.04
CA PHE A 19 10.62 -3.89 0.92
C PHE A 19 12.09 -3.82 1.33
N ASN A 20 12.98 -4.26 0.45
CA ASN A 20 14.42 -4.33 0.68
C ASN A 20 15.22 -3.59 -0.40
N ARG A 21 14.79 -2.37 -0.72
CA ARG A 21 15.46 -1.46 -1.66
C ARG A 21 15.71 -0.07 -1.06
N PRO A 22 16.36 0.03 0.13
CA PRO A 22 16.48 1.30 0.85
C PRO A 22 17.25 2.37 0.07
N GLN A 23 18.20 1.98 -0.79
CA GLN A 23 18.98 2.90 -1.63
C GLN A 23 18.11 3.58 -2.71
N GLN A 24 17.00 2.99 -3.10
CA GLN A 24 16.02 3.51 -4.04
C GLN A 24 14.74 3.98 -3.34
N LEU A 25 14.79 4.23 -2.03
CA LEU A 25 13.62 4.57 -1.21
C LEU A 25 12.43 3.62 -1.45
N ASN A 26 12.73 2.34 -1.63
CA ASN A 26 11.76 1.27 -1.88
C ASN A 26 10.88 1.50 -3.12
N ALA A 27 11.42 2.18 -4.17
CA ALA A 27 10.70 2.41 -5.41
C ALA A 27 10.20 1.10 -6.04
N LEU A 28 8.97 1.14 -6.55
CA LEU A 28 8.24 0.00 -7.08
C LEU A 28 8.56 -0.19 -8.57
N ASN A 29 9.21 -1.29 -8.91
CA ASN A 29 9.37 -1.76 -10.29
C ASN A 29 8.61 -3.05 -10.52
N GLY A 30 8.63 -3.54 -11.77
CA GLY A 30 7.92 -4.75 -12.15
C GLY A 30 8.33 -5.99 -11.35
N ALA A 31 9.61 -6.13 -10.99
CA ALA A 31 10.13 -7.26 -10.21
C ALA A 31 9.69 -7.19 -8.74
N VAL A 32 9.75 -6.01 -8.12
CA VAL A 32 9.25 -5.79 -6.74
C VAL A 32 7.77 -6.13 -6.64
N MET A 33 6.97 -5.66 -7.59
CA MET A 33 5.53 -5.92 -7.60
C MET A 33 5.20 -7.41 -7.82
N GLU A 34 6.03 -8.13 -8.60
CA GLU A 34 5.88 -9.57 -8.78
C GLU A 34 6.18 -10.33 -7.49
N GLU A 35 7.32 -10.04 -6.85
CA GLU A 35 7.68 -10.67 -5.57
C GLU A 35 6.65 -10.35 -4.48
N LEU A 36 6.17 -9.10 -4.41
CA LEU A 36 5.13 -8.67 -3.46
C LEU A 36 3.83 -9.44 -3.66
N ALA A 37 3.35 -9.53 -4.92
CA ALA A 37 2.12 -10.26 -5.22
C ALA A 37 2.25 -11.75 -4.88
N ALA A 38 3.36 -12.38 -5.24
CA ALA A 38 3.63 -13.79 -4.93
C ALA A 38 3.70 -14.05 -3.42
N ALA A 39 4.33 -13.15 -2.64
CA ALA A 39 4.40 -13.27 -1.19
C ALA A 39 3.02 -13.11 -0.53
N ALA A 40 2.25 -12.12 -0.98
CA ALA A 40 0.89 -11.89 -0.48
C ALA A 40 -0.04 -13.07 -0.79
N GLU A 41 0.03 -13.64 -1.99
CA GLU A 41 -0.71 -14.86 -2.36
C GLU A 41 -0.28 -16.09 -1.55
N SER A 42 1.01 -16.21 -1.24
CA SER A 42 1.52 -17.27 -0.38
C SER A 42 0.93 -17.17 1.03
N PHE A 43 0.97 -15.96 1.62
CA PHE A 43 0.35 -15.73 2.93
C PHE A 43 -1.17 -15.88 2.91
N ASP A 44 -1.85 -15.54 1.81
CA ASP A 44 -3.30 -15.72 1.68
C ASP A 44 -3.72 -17.20 1.74
N LYS A 45 -2.85 -18.11 1.29
CA LYS A 45 -3.06 -19.57 1.30
C LYS A 45 -2.58 -20.25 2.59
N ASP A 46 -1.71 -19.61 3.36
CA ASP A 46 -1.11 -20.22 4.56
C ASP A 46 -2.05 -20.07 5.78
N ASP A 47 -2.55 -21.19 6.29
CA ASP A 47 -3.46 -21.21 7.46
C ASP A 47 -2.81 -20.71 8.76
N ALA A 48 -1.49 -20.67 8.84
CA ALA A 48 -0.77 -20.09 9.98
C ALA A 48 -0.88 -18.56 10.01
N VAL A 49 -1.11 -17.91 8.87
CA VAL A 49 -1.25 -16.47 8.72
C VAL A 49 -2.72 -16.07 8.74
N GLY A 50 -3.11 -15.10 9.56
CA GLY A 50 -4.47 -14.57 9.65
C GLY A 50 -4.62 -13.15 9.07
N ALA A 51 -3.53 -12.38 9.01
CA ALA A 51 -3.48 -11.05 8.42
C ALA A 51 -2.06 -10.76 7.88
N ILE A 52 -1.94 -9.80 6.97
CA ILE A 52 -0.69 -9.46 6.29
C ILE A 52 -0.33 -8.00 6.63
N VAL A 53 0.94 -7.74 6.90
CA VAL A 53 1.50 -6.41 7.05
C VAL A 53 2.50 -6.16 5.92
N ILE A 54 2.38 -5.03 5.23
CA ILE A 54 3.35 -4.58 4.23
C ILE A 54 4.05 -3.34 4.78
N THR A 55 5.38 -3.29 4.69
CA THR A 55 6.17 -2.16 5.19
C THR A 55 7.41 -1.89 4.33
N GLY A 56 7.94 -0.71 4.47
CA GLY A 56 9.28 -0.33 3.99
C GLY A 56 10.27 -0.23 5.15
N ASP A 57 10.94 0.90 5.22
CA ASP A 57 11.81 1.30 6.34
C ASP A 57 11.36 2.66 6.92
N GLU A 58 12.10 3.19 7.90
CA GLU A 58 11.77 4.47 8.55
C GLU A 58 11.82 5.67 7.60
N ARG A 59 12.62 5.60 6.53
CA ARG A 59 12.79 6.67 5.54
C ARG A 59 11.72 6.66 4.47
N ALA A 60 11.28 5.47 4.07
CA ALA A 60 10.27 5.32 3.03
C ALA A 60 9.53 3.99 3.15
N PHE A 61 8.21 4.06 3.12
CA PHE A 61 7.38 2.92 2.76
C PHE A 61 7.68 2.53 1.30
N ALA A 62 7.36 3.43 0.36
CA ALA A 62 7.78 3.38 -1.04
C ALA A 62 7.63 4.78 -1.66
N ALA A 63 8.65 5.28 -2.34
CA ALA A 63 8.67 6.64 -2.89
C ALA A 63 8.04 6.75 -4.31
N GLY A 64 7.36 5.72 -4.77
CA GLY A 64 6.65 5.70 -6.05
C GLY A 64 7.17 4.66 -7.03
N ALA A 65 6.79 4.80 -8.30
CA ALA A 65 7.29 3.94 -9.37
C ALA A 65 8.79 4.20 -9.61
N ASP A 66 9.52 3.16 -10.02
CA ASP A 66 10.92 3.31 -10.42
C ASP A 66 11.00 4.04 -11.76
N ILE A 67 11.30 5.36 -11.71
CA ILE A 67 11.31 6.25 -12.88
C ILE A 67 12.32 5.77 -13.93
N LYS A 68 13.40 5.11 -13.52
CA LYS A 68 14.41 4.60 -14.46
C LYS A 68 13.84 3.49 -15.34
N GLU A 69 12.98 2.64 -14.80
CA GLU A 69 12.29 1.61 -15.59
C GLU A 69 11.30 2.22 -16.60
N MET A 70 10.81 3.43 -16.32
CA MET A 70 9.82 4.11 -17.18
C MET A 70 10.47 5.03 -18.22
N ALA A 71 11.68 5.52 -17.97
CA ALA A 71 12.31 6.58 -18.77
C ALA A 71 12.53 6.19 -20.25
N ASP A 72 12.82 4.91 -20.48
CA ASP A 72 13.12 4.40 -21.83
C ASP A 72 11.91 3.70 -22.48
N ALA A 73 10.76 3.62 -21.80
CA ALA A 73 9.57 2.93 -22.29
C ALA A 73 8.72 3.86 -23.15
N SER A 74 8.34 3.41 -24.35
CA SER A 74 7.34 4.10 -25.17
C SER A 74 5.94 3.97 -24.58
N SER A 75 5.01 4.80 -25.04
CA SER A 75 3.59 4.69 -24.65
C SER A 75 3.00 3.31 -24.98
N VAL A 76 3.47 2.69 -26.06
CA VAL A 76 3.06 1.33 -26.46
C VAL A 76 3.62 0.29 -25.49
N ASP A 77 4.90 0.39 -25.11
CA ASP A 77 5.52 -0.50 -24.13
C ASP A 77 4.80 -0.41 -22.78
N MET A 78 4.44 0.81 -22.36
CA MET A 78 3.68 1.05 -21.15
C MET A 78 2.27 0.45 -21.18
N LEU A 79 1.62 0.48 -22.36
CA LEU A 79 0.28 -0.10 -22.54
C LEU A 79 0.34 -1.63 -22.58
N LEU A 80 1.37 -2.21 -23.22
CA LEU A 80 1.54 -3.66 -23.36
C LEU A 80 2.16 -4.30 -22.10
N ALA A 81 2.89 -3.52 -21.29
CA ALA A 81 3.42 -4.01 -20.02
C ALA A 81 2.28 -4.36 -19.09
N ASP A 82 2.22 -5.63 -18.69
CA ASP A 82 1.21 -6.15 -17.77
C ASP A 82 1.43 -5.65 -16.33
N ARG A 83 1.36 -4.32 -16.16
CA ARG A 83 1.56 -3.67 -14.86
C ARG A 83 0.33 -3.81 -13.96
N ILE A 84 -0.85 -3.82 -14.56
CA ILE A 84 -2.13 -3.82 -13.83
C ILE A 84 -2.42 -5.17 -13.19
N SER A 85 -2.05 -6.29 -13.83
CA SER A 85 -2.35 -7.63 -13.30
C SER A 85 -1.73 -7.88 -11.92
N LYS A 86 -0.54 -7.34 -11.65
CA LYS A 86 0.13 -7.47 -10.35
C LYS A 86 -0.64 -6.76 -9.23
N TRP A 87 -1.20 -5.59 -9.53
CA TRP A 87 -2.10 -4.86 -8.63
C TRP A 87 -3.41 -5.64 -8.41
N ASP A 88 -3.94 -6.26 -9.46
CA ASP A 88 -5.14 -7.10 -9.36
C ASP A 88 -4.94 -8.33 -8.49
N ARG A 89 -3.76 -8.93 -8.54
CA ARG A 89 -3.40 -10.06 -7.66
C ARG A 89 -3.42 -9.63 -6.19
N LEU A 90 -2.85 -8.48 -5.86
CA LEU A 90 -2.89 -7.93 -4.49
C LEU A 90 -4.33 -7.65 -4.03
N ARG A 91 -5.17 -7.08 -4.90
CA ARG A 91 -6.59 -6.80 -4.60
C ARG A 91 -7.42 -8.07 -4.37
N LYS A 92 -7.00 -9.22 -4.93
CA LYS A 92 -7.66 -10.51 -4.76
C LYS A 92 -7.30 -11.22 -3.46
N VAL A 93 -6.33 -10.73 -2.69
CA VAL A 93 -5.97 -11.26 -1.38
C VAL A 93 -7.18 -11.14 -0.43
N LYS A 94 -7.60 -12.27 0.11
CA LYS A 94 -8.81 -12.36 0.96
C LYS A 94 -8.55 -12.01 2.42
N LYS A 95 -7.33 -12.25 2.90
CA LYS A 95 -6.93 -11.88 4.26
C LYS A 95 -6.75 -10.37 4.38
N PRO A 96 -7.00 -9.77 5.55
CA PRO A 96 -6.72 -8.37 5.80
C PRO A 96 -5.26 -8.02 5.54
N VAL A 97 -5.03 -6.88 4.88
CA VAL A 97 -3.72 -6.34 4.55
C VAL A 97 -3.59 -4.96 5.21
N ILE A 98 -2.54 -4.75 5.97
CA ILE A 98 -2.25 -3.51 6.69
C ILE A 98 -0.97 -2.91 6.13
N ALA A 99 -0.99 -1.65 5.72
CA ALA A 99 0.22 -0.91 5.41
C ALA A 99 0.79 -0.29 6.70
N ALA A 100 2.03 -0.64 7.04
CA ALA A 100 2.80 0.03 8.09
C ALA A 100 3.72 1.04 7.43
N VAL A 101 3.38 2.32 7.54
CA VAL A 101 3.96 3.40 6.75
C VAL A 101 4.84 4.29 7.61
N SER A 102 6.09 4.50 7.19
CA SER A 102 6.97 5.52 7.74
C SER A 102 7.67 6.27 6.60
N GLY A 103 8.04 7.54 6.82
CA GLY A 103 8.71 8.36 5.84
C GLY A 103 7.88 8.56 4.56
N PHE A 104 8.53 8.45 3.40
CA PHE A 104 7.88 8.72 2.12
C PHE A 104 6.95 7.59 1.68
N CYS A 105 5.70 7.96 1.41
CA CYS A 105 4.65 7.11 0.84
C CYS A 105 4.02 7.89 -0.33
N LEU A 106 4.68 7.84 -1.50
CA LEU A 106 4.40 8.75 -2.61
C LEU A 106 4.03 7.98 -3.89
N GLY A 107 3.20 8.59 -4.73
CA GLY A 107 2.81 8.03 -6.03
C GLY A 107 2.32 6.59 -5.92
N GLY A 108 2.91 5.68 -6.72
CA GLY A 108 2.60 4.25 -6.63
C GLY A 108 2.74 3.64 -5.24
N GLY A 109 3.65 4.16 -4.39
CA GLY A 109 3.75 3.75 -2.98
C GLY A 109 2.52 4.15 -2.16
N CYS A 110 2.00 5.36 -2.37
CA CYS A 110 0.76 5.82 -1.76
C CYS A 110 -0.45 5.03 -2.31
N GLU A 111 -0.46 4.74 -3.61
CA GLU A 111 -1.48 3.88 -4.23
C GLU A 111 -1.48 2.48 -3.63
N LEU A 112 -0.30 1.92 -3.34
CA LEU A 112 -0.16 0.61 -2.70
C LEU A 112 -0.67 0.65 -1.25
N ALA A 113 -0.30 1.67 -0.47
CA ALA A 113 -0.81 1.83 0.89
C ALA A 113 -2.34 1.94 0.91
N MET A 114 -2.92 2.70 -0.03
CA MET A 114 -4.37 2.81 -0.20
C MET A 114 -5.04 1.55 -0.77
N ALA A 115 -4.30 0.66 -1.41
CA ALA A 115 -4.80 -0.65 -1.84
C ALA A 115 -4.85 -1.66 -0.70
N CYS A 116 -4.15 -1.42 0.42
CA CYS A 116 -4.31 -2.15 1.66
C CYS A 116 -5.65 -1.77 2.33
N ASP A 117 -6.10 -2.61 3.26
CA ASP A 117 -7.38 -2.39 3.96
C ASP A 117 -7.27 -1.34 5.07
N MET A 118 -6.10 -1.16 5.65
CA MET A 118 -5.82 -0.22 6.73
C MET A 118 -4.40 0.33 6.63
N ILE A 119 -4.20 1.52 7.20
CA ILE A 119 -2.89 2.17 7.27
C ILE A 119 -2.58 2.54 8.72
N VAL A 120 -1.45 2.04 9.23
CA VAL A 120 -0.82 2.51 10.47
C VAL A 120 0.41 3.31 10.07
N ALA A 121 0.47 4.56 10.47
CA ALA A 121 1.52 5.48 10.08
C ALA A 121 2.42 5.88 11.26
N SER A 122 3.70 6.11 11.00
CA SER A 122 4.54 6.90 11.89
C SER A 122 4.18 8.39 11.78
N GLU A 123 4.49 9.16 12.81
CA GLU A 123 4.34 10.63 12.80
C GLU A 123 5.17 11.31 11.69
N THR A 124 6.23 10.64 11.20
CA THR A 124 7.08 11.13 10.12
C THR A 124 6.57 10.83 8.72
N ALA A 125 5.49 10.03 8.58
CA ALA A 125 4.96 9.62 7.30
C ALA A 125 4.45 10.80 6.48
N LYS A 126 4.71 10.74 5.16
CA LYS A 126 4.24 11.72 4.18
C LYS A 126 3.56 11.01 3.03
N PHE A 127 2.30 11.34 2.81
CA PHE A 127 1.46 10.76 1.75
C PHE A 127 1.28 11.75 0.61
N GLY A 128 1.31 11.30 -0.64
CA GLY A 128 1.09 12.18 -1.78
C GLY A 128 1.02 11.47 -3.11
N GLN A 129 0.52 12.21 -4.12
CA GLN A 129 0.43 11.78 -5.51
C GLN A 129 1.15 12.82 -6.39
N PRO A 130 2.51 12.83 -6.40
CA PRO A 130 3.28 13.88 -7.07
C PRO A 130 3.49 13.63 -8.56
N GLU A 131 2.74 12.73 -9.18
CA GLU A 131 2.90 12.32 -10.58
C GLU A 131 2.78 13.49 -11.55
N ILE A 132 2.02 14.52 -11.19
CA ILE A 132 1.86 15.74 -11.99
C ILE A 132 3.19 16.46 -12.25
N ASN A 133 4.17 16.35 -11.34
CA ASN A 133 5.50 16.92 -11.49
C ASN A 133 6.31 16.22 -12.61
N LEU A 134 5.87 15.03 -13.04
CA LEU A 134 6.45 14.27 -14.14
C LEU A 134 5.59 14.36 -15.42
N GLY A 135 4.54 15.18 -15.43
CA GLY A 135 3.63 15.32 -16.56
C GLY A 135 2.70 14.12 -16.76
N VAL A 136 2.51 13.30 -15.74
CA VAL A 136 1.61 12.14 -15.75
C VAL A 136 0.61 12.21 -14.59
N MET A 137 -0.34 11.28 -14.54
CA MET A 137 -1.34 11.18 -13.48
C MET A 137 -1.20 9.85 -12.73
N PRO A 138 -1.73 9.75 -11.48
CA PRO A 138 -1.78 8.48 -10.75
C PRO A 138 -2.48 7.39 -11.56
N GLY A 139 -1.82 6.24 -11.73
CA GLY A 139 -2.26 5.17 -12.64
C GLY A 139 -2.73 3.88 -11.99
N ALA A 140 -2.46 3.68 -10.68
CA ALA A 140 -2.82 2.45 -9.97
C ALA A 140 -4.00 2.63 -8.97
N GLY A 141 -4.87 3.61 -9.24
CA GLY A 141 -6.08 3.88 -8.49
C GLY A 141 -5.99 5.03 -7.49
N GLY A 142 -4.91 5.81 -7.51
CA GLY A 142 -4.70 6.95 -6.61
C GLY A 142 -5.81 7.98 -6.71
N THR A 143 -6.21 8.38 -7.92
CA THR A 143 -7.31 9.33 -8.13
C THR A 143 -8.64 8.84 -7.53
N GLN A 144 -8.88 7.54 -7.52
CA GLN A 144 -10.13 6.95 -7.04
C GLN A 144 -10.13 6.75 -5.53
N ARG A 145 -9.08 6.10 -5.00
CA ARG A 145 -9.00 5.78 -3.57
C ARG A 145 -8.76 7.00 -2.71
N LEU A 146 -7.86 7.90 -3.13
CA LEU A 146 -7.60 9.13 -2.39
C LEU A 146 -8.89 9.97 -2.30
N THR A 147 -9.59 10.17 -3.41
CA THR A 147 -10.83 10.97 -3.43
C THR A 147 -11.91 10.39 -2.51
N ARG A 148 -12.03 9.06 -2.44
CA ARG A 148 -12.97 8.40 -1.53
C ARG A 148 -12.57 8.53 -0.06
N ALA A 149 -11.27 8.51 0.22
CA ALA A 149 -10.78 8.62 1.60
C ALA A 149 -10.85 10.05 2.14
N VAL A 150 -10.33 11.04 1.39
CA VAL A 150 -10.12 12.41 1.91
C VAL A 150 -11.11 13.43 1.35
N GLY A 151 -12.00 13.03 0.46
CA GLY A 151 -12.91 13.91 -0.24
C GLY A 151 -12.29 14.67 -1.41
N LYS A 152 -13.15 15.18 -2.31
CA LYS A 152 -12.74 15.79 -3.58
C LYS A 152 -11.78 16.96 -3.41
N ALA A 153 -12.03 17.87 -2.46
CA ALA A 153 -11.26 19.10 -2.32
C ALA A 153 -9.79 18.82 -2.00
N ILE A 154 -9.53 17.97 -1.01
CA ILE A 154 -8.18 17.58 -0.61
C ILE A 154 -7.51 16.73 -1.71
N ALA A 155 -8.25 15.80 -2.31
CA ALA A 155 -7.70 14.97 -3.40
C ALA A 155 -7.26 15.83 -4.60
N MET A 156 -8.03 16.86 -4.99
CA MET A 156 -7.66 17.80 -6.05
C MET A 156 -6.37 18.55 -5.72
N GLU A 157 -6.21 19.04 -4.49
CA GLU A 157 -4.99 19.72 -4.07
C GLU A 157 -3.77 18.80 -4.11
N VAL A 158 -3.90 17.56 -3.64
CA VAL A 158 -2.81 16.58 -3.65
C VAL A 158 -2.43 16.17 -5.08
N VAL A 159 -3.41 15.87 -5.94
CA VAL A 159 -3.16 15.34 -7.29
C VAL A 159 -2.74 16.43 -8.26
N LEU A 160 -3.37 17.63 -8.22
CA LEU A 160 -3.11 18.70 -9.21
C LEU A 160 -1.94 19.60 -8.83
N ASN A 161 -1.63 19.71 -7.54
CA ASN A 161 -0.54 20.57 -7.04
C ASN A 161 0.69 19.75 -6.58
N GLY A 162 0.57 18.43 -6.47
CA GLY A 162 1.65 17.57 -5.96
C GLY A 162 1.92 17.77 -4.47
N ARG A 163 0.97 18.38 -3.72
CA ARG A 163 1.06 18.55 -2.27
C ARG A 163 1.15 17.21 -1.58
N THR A 164 1.96 17.12 -0.53
CA THR A 164 1.96 15.98 0.38
C THR A 164 1.13 16.27 1.63
N LEU A 165 0.50 15.23 2.17
CA LEU A 165 -0.16 15.25 3.47
C LEU A 165 0.82 14.74 4.53
N SER A 166 0.89 15.41 5.68
CA SER A 166 1.53 14.85 6.87
C SER A 166 0.72 13.67 7.41
N ALA A 167 1.31 12.87 8.30
CA ALA A 167 0.61 11.78 8.97
C ALA A 167 -0.64 12.26 9.72
N ASP A 168 -0.55 13.39 10.42
CA ASP A 168 -1.65 13.99 11.16
C ASP A 168 -2.78 14.48 10.22
N GLU A 169 -2.45 15.16 9.10
CA GLU A 169 -3.45 15.52 8.09
C GLU A 169 -4.13 14.27 7.50
N ALA A 170 -3.33 13.26 7.13
CA ALA A 170 -3.85 12.01 6.59
C ALA A 170 -4.80 11.28 7.56
N TYR A 171 -4.49 11.31 8.86
CA TYR A 171 -5.37 10.81 9.90
C TYR A 171 -6.66 11.63 10.03
N ARG A 172 -6.56 12.95 10.10
CA ARG A 172 -7.73 13.85 10.21
C ARG A 172 -8.66 13.76 9.01
N PHE A 173 -8.13 13.51 7.82
CA PHE A 173 -8.93 13.36 6.60
C PHE A 173 -9.45 11.94 6.38
N GLY A 174 -9.11 10.97 7.25
CA GLY A 174 -9.63 9.61 7.17
C GLY A 174 -8.85 8.65 6.26
N LEU A 175 -7.64 9.05 5.80
CA LEU A 175 -6.76 8.18 5.02
C LEU A 175 -6.02 7.16 5.90
N VAL A 176 -5.64 7.56 7.11
CA VAL A 176 -4.83 6.76 8.05
C VAL A 176 -5.65 6.38 9.27
N ASN A 177 -5.53 5.13 9.72
CA ASN A 177 -6.26 4.60 10.87
C ASN A 177 -5.62 4.96 12.22
N ARG A 178 -4.27 4.98 12.29
CA ARG A 178 -3.50 5.25 13.50
C ARG A 178 -2.23 6.01 13.15
N VAL A 179 -1.86 6.98 13.99
CA VAL A 179 -0.55 7.64 13.94
C VAL A 179 0.14 7.41 15.27
N VAL A 180 1.38 6.96 15.21
CA VAL A 180 2.20 6.63 16.40
C VAL A 180 3.65 7.11 16.20
N PRO A 181 4.47 7.20 17.27
CA PRO A 181 5.89 7.48 17.14
C PRO A 181 6.61 6.53 16.16
N VAL A 182 7.68 7.03 15.52
CA VAL A 182 8.37 6.29 14.44
C VAL A 182 8.90 4.93 14.92
N GLU A 183 9.34 4.81 16.14
CA GLU A 183 9.84 3.54 16.71
C GLU A 183 8.74 2.52 16.99
N GLN A 184 7.45 2.90 16.88
CA GLN A 184 6.31 2.05 17.23
C GLN A 184 5.46 1.62 16.05
N TYR A 185 5.58 2.29 14.88
CA TYR A 185 4.63 2.10 13.77
C TYR A 185 4.51 0.64 13.29
N LEU A 186 5.63 -0.06 13.19
CA LEU A 186 5.64 -1.46 12.77
C LEU A 186 5.03 -2.37 13.83
N ASN A 187 5.41 -2.18 15.09
CA ASN A 187 4.88 -2.97 16.20
C ASN A 187 3.37 -2.77 16.37
N GLU A 188 2.87 -1.53 16.18
CA GLU A 188 1.44 -1.24 16.24
C GLU A 188 0.68 -1.88 15.08
N ALA A 189 1.24 -1.90 13.86
CA ALA A 189 0.67 -2.60 12.72
C ALA A 189 0.64 -4.12 12.94
N LEU A 190 1.70 -4.72 13.43
CA LEU A 190 1.77 -6.15 13.75
C LEU A 190 0.81 -6.52 14.88
N LYS A 191 0.66 -5.68 15.90
CA LYS A 191 -0.33 -5.84 16.96
C LYS A 191 -1.74 -5.85 16.39
N LEU A 192 -2.10 -4.86 15.57
CA LEU A 192 -3.41 -4.79 14.91
C LEU A 192 -3.66 -6.03 14.04
N ALA A 193 -2.66 -6.47 13.26
CA ALA A 193 -2.75 -7.67 12.45
C ALA A 193 -3.03 -8.93 13.29
N ASN A 194 -2.35 -9.10 14.41
CA ASN A 194 -2.56 -10.22 15.31
C ASN A 194 -3.91 -10.18 16.04
N GLU A 195 -4.38 -8.98 16.41
CA GLU A 195 -5.73 -8.80 16.98
C GLU A 195 -6.82 -9.25 15.99
N ILE A 196 -6.66 -8.92 14.70
CA ILE A 196 -7.58 -9.35 13.65
C ILE A 196 -7.44 -10.85 13.38
N ALA A 197 -6.21 -11.36 13.31
CA ALA A 197 -5.93 -12.77 13.09
C ALA A 197 -6.46 -13.71 14.21
N ALA A 198 -6.75 -13.16 15.39
CA ALA A 198 -7.39 -13.88 16.48
C ALA A 198 -8.92 -14.00 16.31
N ARG A 199 -9.53 -13.34 15.35
CA ARG A 199 -10.97 -13.42 15.06
C ARG A 199 -11.29 -14.63 14.18
N ALA A 200 -12.59 -14.93 14.02
CA ALA A 200 -13.06 -16.01 13.16
C ALA A 200 -12.66 -15.76 11.68
N PRO A 201 -11.79 -16.56 11.07
CA PRO A 201 -11.18 -16.23 9.78
C PRO A 201 -12.18 -16.02 8.63
N LEU A 202 -13.23 -16.85 8.58
CA LEU A 202 -14.27 -16.72 7.55
C LEU A 202 -15.05 -15.41 7.69
N ALA A 203 -15.42 -15.04 8.93
CA ALA A 203 -16.13 -13.80 9.18
C ALA A 203 -15.28 -12.57 8.80
N VAL A 204 -13.98 -12.59 9.10
CA VAL A 204 -13.04 -11.52 8.73
C VAL A 204 -12.96 -11.35 7.21
N ARG A 205 -12.81 -12.46 6.46
CA ARG A 205 -12.76 -12.42 4.99
C ARG A 205 -14.06 -11.89 4.37
N LEU A 206 -15.21 -12.37 4.82
CA LEU A 206 -16.51 -11.92 4.34
C LEU A 206 -16.79 -10.45 4.70
N ALA A 207 -16.39 -10.01 5.89
CA ALA A 207 -16.52 -8.62 6.30
C ALA A 207 -15.65 -7.69 5.44
N LYS A 208 -14.39 -8.07 5.16
CA LYS A 208 -13.51 -7.34 4.22
C LYS A 208 -14.16 -7.22 2.84
N GLU A 209 -14.65 -8.33 2.30
CA GLU A 209 -15.31 -8.36 0.98
C GLU A 209 -16.55 -7.44 0.97
N ALA A 210 -17.41 -7.53 1.98
CA ALA A 210 -18.61 -6.70 2.09
C ALA A 210 -18.28 -5.19 2.17
N VAL A 211 -17.25 -4.81 2.94
CA VAL A 211 -16.79 -3.41 3.04
C VAL A 211 -16.23 -2.91 1.70
N ASN A 212 -15.42 -3.73 1.01
CA ASN A 212 -14.88 -3.36 -0.29
C ASN A 212 -15.99 -3.20 -1.34
N ASN A 213 -17.01 -4.06 -1.34
CA ASN A 213 -18.15 -3.97 -2.25
C ASN A 213 -18.99 -2.69 -2.07
N ALA A 214 -18.93 -2.03 -0.91
CA ALA A 214 -19.61 -0.76 -0.69
C ALA A 214 -19.17 0.36 -1.65
N PHE A 215 -17.99 0.24 -2.25
CA PHE A 215 -17.46 1.19 -3.24
C PHE A 215 -17.71 0.78 -4.69
N GLU A 216 -18.21 -0.44 -4.93
CA GLU A 216 -18.36 -1.04 -6.27
C GLU A 216 -19.84 -1.29 -6.63
N SER A 217 -20.77 -1.22 -5.65
CA SER A 217 -22.19 -1.50 -5.86
C SER A 217 -23.09 -0.44 -5.21
N PHE A 218 -24.30 -0.27 -5.77
CA PHE A 218 -25.36 0.49 -5.13
C PHE A 218 -25.99 -0.34 -3.99
N LEU A 219 -26.46 0.35 -2.95
CA LEU A 219 -27.32 -0.29 -1.94
C LEU A 219 -28.62 -0.70 -2.63
N ALA A 220 -28.93 -1.99 -2.60
CA ALA A 220 -30.16 -2.55 -3.13
C ALA A 220 -31.28 -2.42 -2.08
#